data_111cb9dc03db3e63c04cd43205969d6c
#
_entry.id   111cb9dc03db3e63c04cd43205969d6c
#
_cell.length_a   1.000
_cell.length_b   1.000
_cell.length_c   1.000
_cell.angle_alpha   90.00
_cell.angle_beta   90.00
_cell.angle_gamma   90.00
#
_symmetry.space_group_name_H-M   'P 1'
#
loop_
_entity.id
_entity.type
_entity.pdbx_description
1 polymer ?
#
loop_
_entity_poly.entity_id
_entity_poly.type
_entity_poly.pdbx_seq_one_letter_code
_entity_poly.pdbx_strand_id
1 'polypeptide(L)' 'MIKITNESFDLETELKNVSSDTNGAYSFFLGTVRSDLSSSNKKIKGIYLECYEELALVQLKKIRSKALNNWKLNECLII' A
#
# COMPACT_ATOMS: atom_id res chain seq x y z
N MET A 1 7.96 -6.35 0.86
CA MET A 1 6.76 -7.19 0.72
C MET A 1 5.72 -6.44 -0.11
N ILE A 2 5.10 -7.12 -1.03
CA ILE A 2 4.08 -6.52 -1.92
C ILE A 2 2.85 -7.41 -1.88
N LYS A 3 1.67 -6.79 -1.73
CA LYS A 3 0.38 -7.47 -1.79
C LYS A 3 -0.56 -6.72 -2.72
N ILE A 4 -1.27 -7.45 -3.56
CA ILE A 4 -2.45 -6.95 -4.28
C ILE A 4 -3.60 -7.84 -3.84
N THR A 5 -4.62 -7.26 -3.20
CA THR A 5 -5.67 -8.05 -2.59
C THR A 5 -7.03 -7.35 -2.70
N ASN A 6 -8.08 -8.15 -2.73
CA ASN A 6 -9.46 -7.69 -2.58
C ASN A 6 -9.95 -7.76 -1.13
N GLU A 7 -9.12 -8.31 -0.25
CA GLU A 7 -9.47 -8.48 1.15
C GLU A 7 -9.01 -7.27 1.97
N SER A 8 -9.72 -7.01 3.04
CA SER A 8 -9.29 -6.01 4.00
C SER A 8 -8.03 -6.49 4.73
N PHE A 9 -7.24 -5.55 5.18
CA PHE A 9 -6.05 -5.85 5.98
C PHE A 9 -6.05 -5.01 7.25
N ASP A 10 -5.37 -5.51 8.27
CA ASP A 10 -5.21 -4.82 9.54
C ASP A 10 -3.85 -4.11 9.57
N LEU A 11 -3.89 -2.79 9.70
CA LEU A 11 -2.66 -1.98 9.67
C LEU A 11 -1.68 -2.37 10.78
N GLU A 12 -2.17 -2.67 11.98
CA GLU A 12 -1.31 -3.08 13.09
C GLU A 12 -0.56 -4.38 12.75
N THR A 13 -1.26 -5.35 12.19
CA THR A 13 -0.66 -6.62 11.77
C THR A 13 0.41 -6.38 10.70
N GLU A 14 0.13 -5.53 9.73
CA GLU A 14 1.08 -5.24 8.67
C GLU A 14 2.30 -4.47 9.19
N LEU A 15 2.13 -3.58 10.14
CA LEU A 15 3.25 -2.91 10.81
C LEU A 15 4.14 -3.91 11.54
N LYS A 16 3.57 -4.90 12.19
CA LYS A 16 4.34 -5.97 12.84
C LYS A 16 5.17 -6.77 11.84
N ASN A 17 4.66 -6.98 10.64
CA ASN A 17 5.37 -7.72 9.60
C ASN A 17 6.64 -7.01 9.11
N VAL A 18 6.69 -5.69 9.20
CA VAL A 18 7.85 -4.89 8.80
C VAL A 18 8.64 -4.37 9.99
N SER A 19 8.24 -4.71 11.20
CA SER A 19 8.91 -4.27 12.41
C SER A 19 10.24 -4.96 12.61
N SER A 20 11.20 -4.22 13.13
CA SER A 20 12.51 -4.71 13.55
C SER A 20 13.04 -3.80 14.62
N ASP A 21 13.80 -4.34 15.55
CA ASP A 21 14.48 -3.55 16.58
C ASP A 21 15.60 -2.67 16.01
N THR A 22 15.98 -2.90 14.74
CA THR A 22 16.94 -2.07 14.03
C THR A 22 16.30 -0.88 13.29
N ASN A 23 14.96 -0.79 13.29
CA ASN A 23 14.26 0.32 12.67
C ASN A 23 14.25 1.52 13.62
N GLY A 24 14.76 2.66 13.14
CA GLY A 24 14.73 3.91 13.90
C GLY A 24 13.43 4.69 13.73
N ALA A 25 12.74 4.49 12.60
CA ALA A 25 11.51 5.22 12.29
C ALA A 25 10.70 4.48 11.23
N TYR A 26 9.41 4.78 11.20
CA TYR A 26 8.46 4.32 10.18
C TYR A 26 7.81 5.54 9.54
N SER A 27 7.61 5.46 8.24
CA SER A 27 6.78 6.41 7.50
C SER A 27 5.79 5.62 6.68
N PHE A 28 4.53 6.06 6.64
CA PHE A 28 3.53 5.35 5.86
C PHE A 28 2.54 6.31 5.24
N PHE A 29 1.97 5.87 4.13
CA PHE A 29 0.85 6.51 3.45
C PHE A 29 -0.30 5.52 3.36
N LEU A 30 -1.46 5.93 3.84
CA LEU A 30 -2.67 5.12 3.77
C LEU A 30 -3.73 5.87 2.97
N GLY A 31 -4.07 5.32 1.81
CA GLY A 31 -5.18 5.82 1.02
C GLY A 31 -6.51 5.26 1.54
N THR A 32 -7.51 6.10 1.63
CA THR A 32 -8.85 5.69 2.05
C THR A 32 -9.89 6.18 1.06
N VAL A 33 -11.03 5.49 1.03
CA VAL A 33 -12.16 5.91 0.22
C VAL A 33 -12.93 6.99 0.97
N ARG A 34 -13.05 8.15 0.35
CA ARG A 34 -13.80 9.28 0.94
C ARG A 34 -15.29 8.99 0.87
N SER A 35 -16.03 9.40 1.89
CA SER A 35 -17.50 9.29 1.92
C SER A 35 -18.21 10.51 1.31
N ASP A 36 -17.51 11.27 0.48
CA ASP A 36 -18.04 12.45 -0.18
C ASP A 36 -19.12 12.09 -1.21
N LEU A 37 -19.91 13.09 -1.58
CA LEU A 37 -20.89 12.95 -2.66
C LEU A 37 -20.17 12.90 -4.01
N SER A 38 -20.61 11.96 -4.86
CA SER A 38 -20.19 11.94 -6.26
C SER A 38 -20.83 13.08 -7.05
N SER A 39 -20.43 13.24 -8.31
CA SER A 39 -21.03 14.22 -9.21
C SER A 39 -22.54 14.04 -9.40
N SER A 40 -23.11 12.88 -9.08
CA SER A 40 -24.53 12.59 -9.11
C SER A 40 -25.21 12.69 -7.73
N ASN A 41 -24.58 13.34 -6.75
CA ASN A 41 -25.06 13.51 -5.37
C ASN A 41 -25.27 12.22 -4.61
N LYS A 42 -24.58 11.12 -4.98
CA LYS A 42 -24.60 9.86 -4.27
C LYS A 42 -23.34 9.74 -3.42
N LYS A 43 -23.48 9.17 -2.21
CA LYS A 43 -22.33 8.89 -1.38
C LYS A 43 -21.40 7.87 -2.05
N ILE A 44 -20.12 8.15 -2.02
CA ILE A 44 -19.09 7.21 -2.49
C ILE A 44 -18.98 6.11 -1.43
N LYS A 45 -19.20 4.86 -1.85
CA LYS A 45 -19.10 3.67 -0.97
C LYS A 45 -17.80 2.91 -1.16
N GLY A 46 -17.10 3.17 -2.26
CA GLY A 46 -15.88 2.46 -2.58
C GLY A 46 -15.32 2.90 -3.91
N ILE A 47 -14.15 2.39 -4.23
CA ILE A 47 -13.48 2.60 -5.51
C ILE A 47 -13.17 1.22 -6.07
N TYR A 48 -13.58 0.99 -7.32
CA TYR A 48 -13.20 -0.21 -8.04
C TYR A 48 -12.03 0.12 -8.96
N LEU A 49 -10.90 -0.55 -8.71
CA LEU A 49 -9.69 -0.39 -9.51
C LEU A 49 -9.42 -1.67 -10.27
N GLU A 50 -9.28 -1.56 -11.58
CA GLU A 50 -8.85 -2.66 -12.41
C GLU A 50 -7.36 -2.53 -12.69
N CYS A 51 -6.65 -3.65 -12.58
CA CYS A 51 -5.26 -3.72 -13.00
C CYS A 51 -4.96 -5.08 -13.60
N TYR A 52 -3.97 -5.10 -14.49
CA TYR A 52 -3.39 -6.34 -14.93
C TYR A 52 -2.37 -6.77 -13.86
N GLU A 53 -2.77 -7.72 -13.03
CA GLU A 53 -2.09 -8.05 -11.78
C GLU A 53 -0.61 -8.39 -11.98
N GLU A 54 -0.28 -9.20 -12.98
CA GLU A 54 1.10 -9.58 -13.27
C GLU A 54 1.98 -8.37 -13.58
N LEU A 55 1.47 -7.45 -14.42
CA LEU A 55 2.20 -6.23 -14.76
C LEU A 55 2.29 -5.30 -13.56
N ALA A 56 1.21 -5.17 -12.80
CA ALA A 56 1.19 -4.36 -11.58
C ALA A 56 2.24 -4.85 -10.58
N LEU A 57 2.34 -6.15 -10.35
CA LEU A 57 3.36 -6.73 -9.47
C LEU A 57 4.78 -6.41 -9.94
N VAL A 58 5.05 -6.51 -11.24
CA VAL A 58 6.37 -6.15 -11.80
C VAL A 58 6.70 -4.69 -11.52
N GLN A 59 5.75 -3.79 -11.74
CA GLN A 59 5.97 -2.36 -11.51
C GLN A 59 6.16 -2.05 -10.02
N LEU A 60 5.36 -2.64 -9.15
CA LEU A 60 5.47 -2.45 -7.70
C LEU A 60 6.79 -2.99 -7.15
N LYS A 61 7.26 -4.12 -7.67
CA LYS A 61 8.58 -4.67 -7.32
C LYS A 61 9.71 -3.73 -7.70
N LYS A 62 9.62 -3.09 -8.86
CA LYS A 62 10.60 -2.08 -9.30
C LYS A 62 10.59 -0.87 -8.36
N ILE A 63 9.42 -0.36 -8.03
CA ILE A 63 9.27 0.77 -7.11
C ILE A 63 9.86 0.43 -5.74
N ARG A 64 9.52 -0.73 -5.20
CA ARG A 64 10.04 -1.20 -3.91
C ARG A 64 11.55 -1.33 -3.91
N SER A 65 12.13 -1.99 -4.91
CA SER A 65 13.59 -2.16 -5.03
C SER A 65 14.29 -0.83 -5.11
N LYS A 66 13.74 0.11 -5.87
CA LYS A 66 14.30 1.46 -6.02
C LYS A 66 14.28 2.22 -4.69
N ALA A 67 13.17 2.12 -3.94
CA ALA A 67 13.07 2.75 -2.63
C ALA A 67 14.09 2.18 -1.64
N LEU A 68 14.19 0.85 -1.56
CA LEU A 68 15.15 0.18 -0.67
C LEU A 68 16.60 0.57 -0.98
N ASN A 69 16.95 0.68 -2.25
CA ASN A 69 18.31 0.98 -2.67
C ASN A 69 18.65 2.46 -2.52
N ASN A 70 17.74 3.36 -2.90
CA ASN A 70 18.01 4.79 -2.90
C ASN A 70 18.10 5.38 -1.49
N TRP A 71 17.35 4.87 -0.56
CA TRP A 71 17.26 5.39 0.80
C TRP A 71 17.74 4.42 1.89
N LYS A 72 18.32 3.29 1.49
CA LYS A 72 18.85 2.26 2.41
C LYS A 72 17.83 1.86 3.48
N LEU A 73 16.59 1.62 3.05
CA LEU A 73 15.52 1.20 3.94
C LEU A 73 15.72 -0.24 4.39
N ASN A 74 15.31 -0.55 5.61
CA ASN A 74 15.31 -1.93 6.10
C ASN A 74 14.16 -2.72 5.47
N GLU A 75 13.02 -2.08 5.26
CA GLU A 75 11.86 -2.73 4.65
C GLU A 75 10.98 -1.70 3.95
N CYS A 76 10.24 -2.18 2.97
CA CYS A 76 9.23 -1.41 2.26
C CYS A 76 8.06 -2.34 1.96
N LEU A 77 6.90 -2.03 2.49
CA LEU A 77 5.66 -2.77 2.26
C LEU A 77 4.73 -1.94 1.38
N ILE A 78 4.20 -2.57 0.34
CA ILE A 78 3.19 -1.96 -0.55
C ILE A 78 1.99 -2.91 -0.60
N ILE A 79 0.82 -2.39 -0.30
CA ILE A 79 -0.44 -3.12 -0.38
C ILE A 79 -1.40 -2.39 -1.29
#